data_b2932ffeab674e583f67dd2ff46d7918
#
_entry.id   b2932ffeab674e583f67dd2ff46d7918
#
_cell.length_a   1.000
_cell.length_b   1.000
_cell.length_c   1.000
_cell.angle_alpha   90.00
_cell.angle_beta   90.00
_cell.angle_gamma   90.00
#
_symmetry.space_group_name_H-M   'P 1'
#
loop_
_entity.id
_entity.type
_entity.pdbx_description
1 polymer ?
#
loop_
_entity_poly.entity_id
_entity_poly.type
_entity_poly.pdbx_seq_one_letter_code
_entity_poly.pdbx_strand_id
1 'polypeptide(L)'
;MKDNNGVYTDRLKKARKEKNISFNKMAKLLGYNSPSSYMYIERGEVQPTIEKMNKISSILGHPVDYFFKLNVRGPHTSNDIKDIEF
;
A
#
# COMPACT_ATOMS: atom_id res chain seq x y z
N MET A 1 -9.22 14.66 10.69
CA MET A 1 -9.09 13.85 9.50
C MET A 1 -8.24 12.63 9.74
N LYS A 2 -8.73 11.53 9.29
CA LYS A 2 -8.03 10.32 9.51
C LYS A 2 -6.83 10.19 8.66
N ASP A 3 -5.79 9.70 9.23
CA ASP A 3 -4.54 9.51 8.54
C ASP A 3 -4.52 8.25 7.68
N ASN A 4 -5.23 7.24 8.05
CA ASN A 4 -5.28 5.96 7.35
C ASN A 4 -3.90 5.41 6.99
N ASN A 5 -2.87 5.81 7.74
CA ASN A 5 -1.51 5.33 7.54
C ASN A 5 -1.04 5.51 6.09
N GLY A 6 -1.51 6.56 5.44
CA GLY A 6 -1.12 6.83 4.06
C GLY A 6 -1.71 5.87 3.05
N VAL A 7 -2.77 5.18 3.40
CA VAL A 7 -3.41 4.21 2.50
C VAL A 7 -4.66 4.83 1.89
N TYR A 8 -4.78 4.77 0.59
CA TYR A 8 -6.00 5.21 -0.09
C TYR A 8 -6.98 4.04 -0.09
N THR A 9 -7.71 3.92 1.01
CA THR A 9 -8.55 2.75 1.26
C THR A 9 -9.60 2.51 0.19
N ASP A 10 -10.20 3.59 -0.31
CA ASP A 10 -11.23 3.44 -1.34
C ASP A 10 -10.65 2.88 -2.64
N ARG A 11 -9.45 3.29 -2.97
CA ARG A 11 -8.81 2.82 -4.19
C ARG A 11 -8.45 1.35 -4.11
N LEU A 12 -7.94 0.94 -2.95
CA LEU A 12 -7.62 -0.48 -2.74
C LEU A 12 -8.86 -1.34 -2.83
N LYS A 13 -9.91 -0.94 -2.14
CA LYS A 13 -11.15 -1.69 -2.11
C LYS A 13 -11.74 -1.82 -3.51
N LYS A 14 -11.79 -0.70 -4.22
CA LYS A 14 -12.37 -0.69 -5.55
C LYS A 14 -11.58 -1.58 -6.51
N ALA A 15 -10.27 -1.43 -6.51
CA ALA A 15 -9.43 -2.22 -7.41
C ALA A 15 -9.54 -3.70 -7.12
N ARG A 16 -9.56 -4.06 -5.83
CA ARG A 16 -9.70 -5.46 -5.45
C ARG A 16 -11.01 -6.03 -5.94
N LYS A 17 -12.09 -5.29 -5.75
CA LYS A 17 -13.40 -5.75 -6.18
C LYS A 17 -13.52 -5.85 -7.70
N GLU A 18 -12.89 -4.93 -8.40
CA GLU A 18 -12.89 -4.98 -9.85
C GLU A 18 -12.20 -6.23 -10.37
N LYS A 19 -11.25 -6.76 -9.61
CA LYS A 19 -10.56 -7.98 -9.98
C LYS A 19 -11.22 -9.22 -9.39
N ASN A 20 -12.31 -9.04 -8.65
CA ASN A 20 -13.03 -10.15 -8.02
C ASN A 20 -12.14 -10.95 -7.09
N ILE A 21 -11.31 -10.27 -6.32
CA ILE A 21 -10.40 -10.92 -5.39
C ILE A 21 -10.94 -10.76 -3.98
N SER A 22 -11.08 -11.88 -3.27
CA SER A 22 -11.54 -11.86 -1.88
C SER A 22 -10.39 -11.45 -0.96
N PHE A 23 -10.72 -11.11 0.29
CA PHE A 23 -9.71 -10.84 1.30
C PHE A 23 -8.81 -12.06 1.50
N ASN A 24 -9.42 -13.23 1.51
CA ASN A 24 -8.67 -14.46 1.71
C ASN A 24 -7.66 -14.67 0.59
N LYS A 25 -8.09 -14.49 -0.64
CA LYS A 25 -7.20 -14.65 -1.79
C LYS A 25 -6.10 -13.61 -1.78
N MET A 26 -6.45 -12.36 -1.46
CA MET A 26 -5.47 -11.30 -1.42
C MET A 26 -4.40 -11.59 -0.37
N ALA A 27 -4.84 -12.04 0.81
CA ALA A 27 -3.90 -12.36 1.88
C ALA A 27 -2.96 -13.49 1.46
N LYS A 28 -3.50 -14.50 0.81
CA LYS A 28 -2.67 -15.61 0.35
C LYS A 28 -1.65 -15.15 -0.67
N LEU A 29 -2.05 -14.32 -1.61
CA LEU A 29 -1.14 -13.83 -2.62
C LEU A 29 -0.02 -13.00 -2.01
N LEU A 30 -0.28 -12.38 -0.87
CA LEU A 30 0.72 -11.57 -0.19
C LEU A 30 1.55 -12.38 0.81
N GLY A 31 1.23 -13.64 0.99
CA GLY A 31 1.99 -14.48 1.91
C GLY A 31 1.56 -14.39 3.35
N TYR A 32 0.38 -13.89 3.61
CA TYR A 32 -0.14 -13.81 4.97
C TYR A 32 -0.86 -15.09 5.36
N ASN A 33 -0.89 -15.36 6.66
CA ASN A 33 -1.53 -16.57 7.16
C ASN A 33 -3.04 -16.43 7.36
N SER A 34 -3.53 -15.22 7.42
CA SER A 34 -4.97 -15.03 7.64
C SER A 34 -5.48 -13.84 6.83
N PRO A 35 -6.75 -13.86 6.45
CA PRO A 35 -7.31 -12.77 5.64
C PRO A 35 -7.34 -11.46 6.38
N SER A 36 -7.42 -11.48 7.70
CA SER A 36 -7.48 -10.24 8.45
C SER A 36 -6.22 -9.39 8.30
N SER A 37 -5.09 -10.04 8.04
CA SER A 37 -3.84 -9.30 7.83
C SER A 37 -3.97 -8.31 6.69
N TYR A 38 -4.59 -8.72 5.59
CA TYR A 38 -4.80 -7.80 4.49
C TYR A 38 -5.95 -6.84 4.77
N MET A 39 -6.99 -7.33 5.46
CA MET A 39 -8.14 -6.48 5.78
C MET A 39 -7.72 -5.21 6.52
N TYR A 40 -6.80 -5.34 7.46
CA TYR A 40 -6.33 -4.19 8.21
C TYR A 40 -5.62 -3.19 7.32
N ILE A 41 -4.91 -3.68 6.32
CA ILE A 41 -4.25 -2.79 5.36
C ILE A 41 -5.28 -2.02 4.55
N GLU A 42 -6.27 -2.74 4.03
CA GLU A 42 -7.29 -2.10 3.20
C GLU A 42 -8.12 -1.09 3.99
N ARG A 43 -8.26 -1.31 5.29
CA ARG A 43 -9.00 -0.38 6.13
C ARG A 43 -8.15 0.78 6.62
N GLY A 44 -6.88 0.79 6.29
CA GLY A 44 -5.99 1.86 6.69
C GLY A 44 -5.54 1.78 8.13
N GLU A 45 -5.72 0.63 8.77
CA GLU A 45 -5.33 0.46 10.16
C GLU A 45 -3.88 0.04 10.30
N VAL A 46 -3.31 -0.53 9.25
CA VAL A 46 -1.93 -0.99 9.25
C VAL A 46 -1.28 -0.55 7.96
N GLN A 47 -0.07 -0.01 8.05
CA GLN A 47 0.68 0.36 6.87
C GLN A 47 1.53 -0.84 6.44
N PRO A 48 1.41 -1.30 5.20
CA PRO A 48 2.21 -2.44 4.77
C PRO A 48 3.65 -2.03 4.54
N THR A 49 4.54 -3.03 4.49
CA THR A 49 5.92 -2.77 4.14
C THR A 49 6.00 -2.39 2.67
N ILE A 50 7.14 -1.84 2.27
CA ILE A 50 7.36 -1.48 0.86
C ILE A 50 7.22 -2.72 -0.02
N GLU A 51 7.76 -3.83 0.43
CA GLU A 51 7.65 -5.08 -0.31
C GLU A 51 6.20 -5.47 -0.55
N LYS A 52 5.37 -5.35 0.49
CA LYS A 52 3.96 -5.69 0.36
C LYS A 52 3.23 -4.67 -0.52
N MET A 53 3.60 -3.40 -0.42
CA MET A 53 3.01 -2.39 -1.29
C MET A 53 3.26 -2.72 -2.76
N ASN A 54 4.47 -3.12 -3.09
CA ASN A 54 4.81 -3.49 -4.45
C ASN A 54 4.01 -4.69 -4.94
N LYS A 55 3.83 -5.68 -4.06
CA LYS A 55 3.04 -6.85 -4.42
C LYS A 55 1.58 -6.50 -4.64
N ILE A 56 1.02 -5.68 -3.77
CA ILE A 56 -0.37 -5.26 -3.89
C ILE A 56 -0.57 -4.54 -5.23
N SER A 57 0.35 -3.64 -5.54
CA SER A 57 0.26 -2.88 -6.79
C SER A 57 0.32 -3.78 -8.00
N SER A 58 1.22 -4.75 -7.97
CA SER A 58 1.35 -5.70 -9.07
C SER A 58 0.08 -6.53 -9.24
N ILE A 59 -0.47 -7.01 -8.13
CA ILE A 59 -1.67 -7.83 -8.18
C ILE A 59 -2.86 -7.04 -8.70
N LEU A 60 -3.00 -5.81 -8.26
CA LEU A 60 -4.15 -5.00 -8.62
C LEU A 60 -3.98 -4.16 -9.87
N GLY A 61 -2.77 -4.12 -10.42
CA GLY A 61 -2.56 -3.50 -11.72
C GLY A 61 -2.47 -1.99 -11.72
N HIS A 62 -2.03 -1.39 -10.65
CA HIS A 62 -1.83 0.05 -10.56
C HIS A 62 -0.50 0.34 -9.89
N PRO A 63 0.08 1.51 -10.13
CA PRO A 63 1.36 1.83 -9.48
C PRO A 63 1.18 2.00 -7.97
N VAL A 64 2.28 1.89 -7.26
CA VAL A 64 2.26 1.95 -5.80
C VAL A 64 1.65 3.26 -5.30
N ASP A 65 1.99 4.37 -5.93
CA ASP A 65 1.51 5.66 -5.47
C ASP A 65 0.03 5.89 -5.76
N TYR A 66 -0.60 5.00 -6.51
CA TYR A 66 -2.05 5.06 -6.68
C TYR A 66 -2.77 4.60 -5.41
N PHE A 67 -2.17 3.64 -4.69
CA PHE A 67 -2.77 3.08 -3.49
C PHE A 67 -2.22 3.62 -2.20
N PHE A 68 -0.97 4.07 -2.21
CA PHE A 68 -0.29 4.46 -0.99
C PHE A 68 0.33 5.82 -1.14
N LYS A 69 0.17 6.64 -0.10
CA LYS A 69 0.79 7.94 -0.11
C LYS A 69 2.25 7.76 0.25
N LEU A 70 3.11 7.95 -0.71
CA LEU A 70 4.54 7.81 -0.46
C LEU A 70 5.07 9.13 0.04
N ASN A 71 5.17 9.23 1.34
CA ASN A 71 5.63 10.44 1.96
C ASN A 71 7.14 10.46 2.00
N VAL A 72 7.70 11.19 1.08
CA VAL A 72 9.13 11.20 0.99
C VAL A 72 9.77 12.35 1.68
N ARG A 73 9.03 12.99 2.49
CA ARG A 73 9.63 14.01 3.18
C ARG A 73 10.71 13.60 4.03
N GLY A 74 11.10 13.62 3.78
CA GLY A 74 11.87 13.03 4.10
C GLY A 74 12.66 13.22 4.32
N PRO A 75 12.78 13.43 4.30
CA PRO A 75 13.58 13.56 4.36
C PRO A 75 14.23 13.75 4.01
N HIS A 76 14.05 13.74 3.48
CA HIS A 76 14.56 13.88 3.13
C HIS A 76 14.96 14.21 2.62
N THR A 77 15.03 14.17 2.34
CA THR A 77 15.53 14.44 1.79
C THR A 77 15.85 14.74 1.37
N SER A 78 15.99 14.79 1.04
CA SER A 78 16.51 15.04 0.61
C SER A 78 16.85 15.26 0.28
N ASN A 79 16.95 15.20 0.00
CA ASN A 79 17.53 15.32 -0.25
C ASN A 79 17.93 15.46 -0.47
N ASP A 80 17.97 15.39 -0.67
CA ASP A 80 18.61 15.43 -0.82
C ASP A 80 19.07 15.52 -1.16
N ILE A 81 19.28 15.46 -1.55
CA ILE A 81 19.97 15.44 -1.90
C ILE A 81 20.37 15.78 -2.15
N LYS A 82 20.54 15.76 -2.30
CA LYS A 82 21.09 15.90 -2.36
C LYS A 82 21.52 16.12 -2.35
N ASP A 83 21.55 16.09 -2.49
CA ASP A 83 22.13 16.08 -2.39
C ASP A 83 22.51 16.15 -2.48
N ILE A 84 22.76 16.12 -2.83
CA ILE A 84 23.36 16.03 -2.96
C ILE A 84 23.76 16.33 -3.04
N GLU A 85 24.00 16.36 -3.32
CA GLU A 85 24.54 16.51 -3.32
C GLU A 85 24.87 16.80 -3.26
N PHE A 86 24.90 16.89 -3.61
CA PHE A 86 25.39 16.98 -3.48
C PHE A 86 25.69 17.18 -3.44
#